data_e5dc2dfb38197ad0064f6ee3011f7238
#
_entry.id   e5dc2dfb38197ad0064f6ee3011f7238
#
_cell.length_a   1.000
_cell.length_b   1.000
_cell.length_c   1.000
_cell.angle_alpha   90.00
_cell.angle_beta   90.00
_cell.angle_gamma   90.00
#
_symmetry.space_group_name_H-M   'P 1'
#
loop_
_entity.id
_entity.type
_entity.pdbx_description
1 polymer ?
#
loop_
_entity_poly.entity_id
_entity_poly.type
_entity_poly.pdbx_seq_one_letter_code
_entity_poly.pdbx_strand_id
1 'polypeptide(L)'
;RDQMARLNPRLLPFMAHDRVSLAGTMLSIGVFYFALGWFGVRRGAHWAQVAIVVSGITGTLSFFTFLGFGYFDPFHAFVTAILTQFVLMCMVLPGGPKPAAPPDAADWRETAAWRRGQWGQLLFVLSGIALTGAGFVILLIGCTSVLVATDVAFLRTTAAELRLSYDRLVPLIAHDRASLGGMLIANGITVWLAAQWGFRAGARWLWLALAWGGNIAFACANIVHFAVGYVSALHLAPSILGWAVWNAALALSHEWLRAAPRRQHHGTHRYVAGNDGLLPL
;
A
#
# COMPACT_ATOMS: atom_id res chain seq x y z
N ARG A 1 -4.46 27.43 15.91
CA ARG A 1 -4.96 27.65 14.53
C ARG A 1 -4.87 29.11 14.14
N ASP A 2 -5.41 30.01 14.94
CA ASP A 2 -5.46 31.45 14.64
C ASP A 2 -4.06 32.08 14.52
N GLN A 3 -3.11 31.64 15.35
CA GLN A 3 -1.73 32.11 15.25
C GLN A 3 -1.04 31.66 13.95
N MET A 4 -1.25 30.42 13.49
CA MET A 4 -0.73 29.92 12.22
C MET A 4 -1.36 30.64 11.02
N ALA A 5 -2.68 30.91 11.07
CA ALA A 5 -3.38 31.65 10.03
C ALA A 5 -2.89 33.13 9.93
N ARG A 6 -2.49 33.73 11.05
CA ARG A 6 -1.88 35.08 11.07
C ARG A 6 -0.46 35.11 10.51
N LEU A 7 0.31 34.05 10.72
CA LEU A 7 1.66 33.91 10.16
C LEU A 7 1.60 33.75 8.64
N ASN A 8 0.79 32.78 8.17
CA ASN A 8 0.58 32.57 6.75
C ASN A 8 -0.76 31.85 6.53
N PRO A 9 -1.74 32.51 5.84
CA PRO A 9 -3.07 31.93 5.63
C PRO A 9 -3.05 30.62 4.80
N ARG A 10 -1.98 30.34 4.06
CA ARG A 10 -1.81 29.12 3.26
C ARG A 10 -1.21 27.94 4.04
N LEU A 11 -0.69 28.19 5.24
CA LEU A 11 0.00 27.18 6.03
C LEU A 11 -0.93 26.05 6.48
N LEU A 12 -2.12 26.40 7.02
CA LEU A 12 -3.10 25.38 7.42
C LEU A 12 -3.61 24.55 6.24
N PRO A 13 -4.00 25.12 5.09
CA PRO A 13 -4.30 24.38 3.87
C PRO A 13 -3.17 23.44 3.43
N PHE A 14 -1.93 23.91 3.46
CA PHE A 14 -0.75 23.13 3.12
C PHE A 14 -0.56 21.92 4.06
N MET A 15 -0.62 22.13 5.38
CA MET A 15 -0.53 21.05 6.34
C MET A 15 -1.71 20.07 6.24
N ALA A 16 -2.90 20.57 5.92
CA ALA A 16 -4.06 19.70 5.69
C ALA A 16 -3.86 18.79 4.49
N HIS A 17 -3.24 19.28 3.42
CA HIS A 17 -2.89 18.50 2.25
C HIS A 17 -1.99 17.31 2.61
N ASP A 18 -0.87 17.52 3.32
CA ASP A 18 0.04 16.45 3.73
C ASP A 18 -0.67 15.44 4.64
N ARG A 19 -1.45 15.89 5.61
CA ARG A 19 -2.13 15.04 6.60
C ARG A 19 -3.28 14.23 6.03
N VAL A 20 -4.08 14.80 5.12
CA VAL A 20 -5.17 14.06 4.48
C VAL A 20 -4.60 13.00 3.53
N SER A 21 -3.51 13.31 2.82
CA SER A 21 -2.79 12.33 1.99
C SER A 21 -2.21 11.19 2.84
N LEU A 22 -1.59 11.52 3.98
CA LEU A 22 -1.11 10.53 4.95
C LEU A 22 -2.27 9.66 5.48
N ALA A 23 -3.37 10.27 5.92
CA ALA A 23 -4.53 9.53 6.41
C ALA A 23 -5.10 8.59 5.35
N GLY A 24 -5.18 9.01 4.09
CA GLY A 24 -5.59 8.17 2.97
C GLY A 24 -4.70 6.94 2.78
N THR A 25 -3.38 7.11 2.87
CA THR A 25 -2.43 5.98 2.79
C THR A 25 -2.51 5.06 3.99
N MET A 26 -2.77 5.58 5.20
CA MET A 26 -3.00 4.79 6.41
C MET A 26 -4.29 3.97 6.32
N LEU A 27 -5.37 4.54 5.83
CA LEU A 27 -6.62 3.81 5.58
C LEU A 27 -6.41 2.72 4.54
N SER A 28 -5.69 3.02 3.47
CA SER A 28 -5.32 2.05 2.42
C SER A 28 -4.58 0.85 3.00
N ILE A 29 -3.50 1.08 3.76
CA ILE A 29 -2.73 -0.02 4.35
C ILE A 29 -3.56 -0.81 5.35
N GLY A 30 -4.46 -0.16 6.10
CA GLY A 30 -5.41 -0.83 6.99
C GLY A 30 -6.32 -1.80 6.24
N VAL A 31 -6.86 -1.41 5.08
CA VAL A 31 -7.66 -2.28 4.20
C VAL A 31 -6.83 -3.48 3.72
N PHE A 32 -5.58 -3.24 3.29
CA PHE A 32 -4.70 -4.32 2.85
C PHE A 32 -4.34 -5.28 3.99
N TYR A 33 -3.96 -4.78 5.16
CA TYR A 33 -3.59 -5.63 6.30
C TYR A 33 -4.78 -6.43 6.82
N PHE A 34 -5.97 -5.84 6.86
CA PHE A 34 -7.18 -6.57 7.18
C PHE A 34 -7.42 -7.72 6.18
N ALA A 35 -7.35 -7.43 4.88
CA ALA A 35 -7.57 -8.44 3.85
C ALA A 35 -6.49 -9.54 3.86
N LEU A 36 -5.21 -9.16 3.97
CA LEU A 36 -4.09 -10.10 4.06
C LEU A 36 -4.18 -10.97 5.32
N GLY A 37 -4.52 -10.38 6.47
CA GLY A 37 -4.69 -11.11 7.72
C GLY A 37 -5.84 -12.11 7.64
N TRP A 38 -7.01 -11.65 7.19
CA TRP A 38 -8.23 -12.46 7.17
C TRP A 38 -8.22 -13.54 6.09
N PHE A 39 -7.81 -13.21 4.89
CA PHE A 39 -7.86 -14.12 3.74
C PHE A 39 -6.54 -14.80 3.41
N GLY A 40 -5.42 -14.26 3.89
CA GLY A 40 -4.08 -14.79 3.70
C GLY A 40 -3.56 -15.50 4.93
N VAL A 41 -3.14 -14.77 5.95
CA VAL A 41 -2.45 -15.31 7.14
C VAL A 41 -3.29 -16.37 7.85
N ARG A 42 -4.58 -16.13 8.10
CA ARG A 42 -5.48 -17.13 8.72
C ARG A 42 -5.62 -18.42 7.91
N ARG A 43 -5.34 -18.38 6.61
CA ARG A 43 -5.36 -19.57 5.72
C ARG A 43 -3.98 -20.14 5.49
N GLY A 44 -2.97 -19.71 6.24
CA GLY A 44 -1.61 -20.19 6.14
C GLY A 44 -0.80 -19.69 4.96
N ALA A 45 -1.22 -18.60 4.30
CA ALA A 45 -0.44 -18.02 3.21
C ALA A 45 0.77 -17.25 3.77
N HIS A 46 1.91 -17.90 3.84
CA HIS A 46 3.15 -17.32 4.38
C HIS A 46 3.54 -16.00 3.69
N TRP A 47 3.34 -15.90 2.37
CA TRP A 47 3.63 -14.66 1.63
C TRP A 47 2.83 -13.44 2.15
N ALA A 48 1.58 -13.67 2.63
CA ALA A 48 0.76 -12.60 3.19
C ALA A 48 1.32 -12.12 4.54
N GLN A 49 1.85 -13.02 5.35
CA GLN A 49 2.58 -12.70 6.58
C GLN A 49 3.83 -11.88 6.27
N VAL A 50 4.65 -12.34 5.30
CA VAL A 50 5.84 -11.60 4.84
C VAL A 50 5.48 -10.19 4.36
N ALA A 51 4.41 -10.06 3.57
CA ALA A 51 3.95 -8.77 3.08
C ALA A 51 3.60 -7.80 4.22
N ILE A 52 2.85 -8.27 5.23
CA ILE A 52 2.51 -7.45 6.42
C ILE A 52 3.77 -7.08 7.19
N VAL A 53 4.66 -8.03 7.44
CA VAL A 53 5.86 -7.80 8.27
C VAL A 53 6.80 -6.82 7.60
N VAL A 54 7.18 -7.06 6.33
CA VAL A 54 8.16 -6.22 5.63
C VAL A 54 7.63 -4.80 5.45
N SER A 55 6.39 -4.65 4.98
CA SER A 55 5.78 -3.34 4.81
C SER A 55 5.49 -2.65 6.15
N GLY A 56 5.08 -3.42 7.17
CA GLY A 56 4.79 -2.91 8.50
C GLY A 56 6.03 -2.37 9.22
N ILE A 57 7.16 -3.07 9.15
CA ILE A 57 8.44 -2.58 9.68
C ILE A 57 8.80 -1.26 9.00
N THR A 58 8.75 -1.20 7.66
CA THR A 58 9.10 0.00 6.90
C THR A 58 8.21 1.18 7.27
N GLY A 59 6.89 0.98 7.30
CA GLY A 59 5.92 2.02 7.67
C GLY A 59 6.11 2.49 9.11
N THR A 60 6.30 1.56 10.05
CA THR A 60 6.49 1.88 11.47
C THR A 60 7.79 2.66 11.71
N LEU A 61 8.90 2.24 11.09
CA LEU A 61 10.19 2.93 11.24
C LEU A 61 10.13 4.38 10.74
N SER A 62 9.32 4.69 9.74
CA SER A 62 9.17 6.07 9.24
C SER A 62 8.57 7.02 10.28
N PHE A 63 7.72 6.53 11.18
CA PHE A 63 7.19 7.35 12.27
C PHE A 63 8.25 7.72 13.32
N PHE A 64 9.25 6.87 13.53
CA PHE A 64 10.34 7.17 14.46
C PHE A 64 11.30 8.26 13.96
N THR A 65 11.18 8.69 12.69
CA THR A 65 12.00 9.81 12.17
C THR A 65 11.77 11.12 12.93
N PHE A 66 10.64 11.28 13.64
CA PHE A 66 10.38 12.46 14.47
C PHE A 66 11.45 12.67 15.55
N LEU A 67 12.10 11.60 16.03
CA LEU A 67 13.19 11.71 17.01
C LEU A 67 14.38 12.48 16.43
N GLY A 68 14.69 12.27 15.13
CA GLY A 68 15.76 12.99 14.43
C GLY A 68 15.42 14.45 14.12
N PHE A 69 14.14 14.83 14.10
CA PHE A 69 13.70 16.21 13.83
C PHE A 69 13.51 17.05 15.10
N GLY A 70 13.68 16.47 16.27
CA GLY A 70 13.40 17.15 17.53
C GLY A 70 11.91 17.43 17.77
N TYR A 71 11.02 16.76 17.05
CA TYR A 71 9.57 16.84 17.22
C TYR A 71 9.08 15.57 17.93
N PHE A 72 8.53 15.71 19.13
CA PHE A 72 7.95 14.61 19.88
C PHE A 72 6.48 14.85 20.16
N ASP A 73 5.64 13.93 19.72
CA ASP A 73 4.21 13.88 20.03
C ASP A 73 3.91 12.58 20.77
N PRO A 74 3.49 12.65 22.06
CA PRO A 74 3.21 11.47 22.86
C PRO A 74 2.12 10.56 22.27
N PHE A 75 1.11 11.15 21.62
CA PHE A 75 0.02 10.39 21.00
C PHE A 75 0.53 9.60 19.80
N HIS A 76 1.31 10.20 18.90
CA HIS A 76 1.94 9.50 17.78
C HIS A 76 2.89 8.41 18.27
N ALA A 77 3.69 8.68 19.28
CA ALA A 77 4.60 7.69 19.88
C ALA A 77 3.83 6.48 20.44
N PHE A 78 2.72 6.72 21.14
CA PHE A 78 1.86 5.67 21.68
C PHE A 78 1.21 4.82 20.60
N VAL A 79 0.61 5.45 19.59
CA VAL A 79 0.01 4.74 18.44
C VAL A 79 1.05 3.92 17.69
N THR A 80 2.24 4.50 17.43
CA THR A 80 3.34 3.80 16.76
C THR A 80 3.82 2.59 17.56
N ALA A 81 3.94 2.72 18.89
CA ALA A 81 4.32 1.60 19.76
C ALA A 81 3.30 0.45 19.66
N ILE A 82 1.99 0.75 19.69
CA ILE A 82 0.94 -0.27 19.53
C ILE A 82 1.05 -0.95 18.15
N LEU A 83 1.17 -0.17 17.08
CA LEU A 83 1.28 -0.72 15.72
C LEU A 83 2.52 -1.60 15.57
N THR A 84 3.64 -1.20 16.18
CA THR A 84 4.88 -1.99 16.23
C THR A 84 4.63 -3.35 16.87
N GLN A 85 3.89 -3.40 17.99
CA GLN A 85 3.57 -4.67 18.65
C GLN A 85 2.76 -5.61 17.74
N PHE A 86 1.79 -5.10 16.97
CA PHE A 86 1.06 -5.92 16.01
C PHE A 86 1.95 -6.49 14.92
N VAL A 87 2.90 -5.71 14.41
CA VAL A 87 3.88 -6.19 13.42
C VAL A 87 4.79 -7.27 14.03
N LEU A 88 5.32 -7.04 15.25
CA LEU A 88 6.14 -8.02 15.96
C LEU A 88 5.36 -9.29 16.27
N MET A 89 4.11 -9.19 16.71
CA MET A 89 3.24 -10.36 16.89
C MET A 89 3.07 -11.15 15.60
N CYS A 90 2.90 -10.45 14.47
CA CYS A 90 2.80 -11.11 13.17
C CYS A 90 4.09 -11.88 12.80
N MET A 91 5.27 -11.41 13.22
CA MET A 91 6.54 -12.09 13.00
C MET A 91 6.66 -13.42 13.76
N VAL A 92 6.10 -13.48 14.98
CA VAL A 92 6.21 -14.66 15.85
C VAL A 92 5.05 -15.65 15.67
N LEU A 93 4.02 -15.29 14.92
CA LEU A 93 2.95 -16.24 14.59
C LEU A 93 3.55 -17.44 13.86
N PRO A 94 3.19 -18.69 14.28
CA PRO A 94 3.67 -19.87 13.58
C PRO A 94 3.30 -19.75 12.11
N GLY A 95 4.29 -19.88 11.24
CA GLY A 95 4.08 -19.94 9.81
C GLY A 95 3.00 -20.96 9.52
N GLY A 96 2.04 -20.59 8.69
CA GLY A 96 0.86 -21.40 8.44
C GLY A 96 1.17 -22.80 7.95
N PRO A 97 0.18 -23.67 7.92
CA PRO A 97 0.34 -25.05 7.43
C PRO A 97 0.91 -25.02 6.01
N LYS A 98 1.62 -26.09 5.69
CA LYS A 98 2.32 -26.38 4.43
C LYS A 98 1.85 -25.61 3.20
N PRO A 99 2.77 -25.22 2.30
CA PRO A 99 2.41 -24.50 1.08
C PRO A 99 1.17 -25.11 0.44
N ALA A 100 0.22 -24.24 0.07
CA ALA A 100 -0.93 -24.70 -0.70
C ALA A 100 -0.45 -25.53 -1.88
N ALA A 101 -1.21 -26.58 -2.23
CA ALA A 101 -0.93 -27.38 -3.40
C ALA A 101 -0.60 -26.48 -4.61
N PRO A 102 0.33 -26.91 -5.48
CA PRO A 102 0.64 -26.13 -6.68
C PRO A 102 -0.65 -25.82 -7.45
N PRO A 103 -0.71 -24.65 -8.13
CA PRO A 103 -1.87 -24.26 -8.91
C PRO A 103 -2.24 -25.41 -9.88
N ASP A 104 -3.53 -25.72 -9.98
CA ASP A 104 -4.02 -26.70 -10.95
C ASP A 104 -3.60 -26.33 -12.37
N ALA A 105 -3.28 -27.32 -13.19
CA ALA A 105 -2.94 -27.11 -14.60
C ALA A 105 -4.03 -26.32 -15.38
N ALA A 106 -5.27 -26.28 -14.88
CA ALA A 106 -6.34 -25.46 -15.38
C ALA A 106 -6.09 -23.93 -15.23
N ASP A 107 -5.29 -23.53 -14.23
CA ASP A 107 -4.94 -22.12 -14.01
C ASP A 107 -3.93 -21.60 -15.04
N TRP A 108 -3.27 -22.48 -15.78
CA TRP A 108 -2.29 -22.14 -16.81
C TRP A 108 -2.87 -22.03 -18.22
N ARG A 109 -4.19 -22.23 -18.41
CA ARG A 109 -4.80 -22.09 -19.73
C ARG A 109 -4.86 -20.63 -20.13
N GLU A 110 -4.30 -20.31 -21.30
CA GLU A 110 -4.33 -19.00 -21.92
C GLU A 110 -5.73 -18.64 -22.43
N THR A 111 -6.57 -18.17 -21.54
CA THR A 111 -7.87 -17.58 -21.90
C THR A 111 -7.74 -16.07 -22.08
N ALA A 112 -8.70 -15.42 -22.75
CA ALA A 112 -8.73 -13.98 -22.86
C ALA A 112 -8.78 -13.29 -21.47
N ALA A 113 -9.50 -13.87 -20.50
CA ALA A 113 -9.55 -13.39 -19.12
C ALA A 113 -8.17 -13.52 -18.42
N TRP A 114 -7.47 -14.63 -18.62
CA TRP A 114 -6.10 -14.82 -18.12
C TRP A 114 -5.15 -13.78 -18.69
N ARG A 115 -5.11 -13.60 -20.02
CA ARG A 115 -4.22 -12.61 -20.67
C ARG A 115 -4.48 -11.20 -20.17
N ARG A 116 -5.75 -10.77 -20.05
CA ARG A 116 -6.10 -9.48 -19.46
C ARG A 116 -5.67 -9.40 -18.00
N GLY A 117 -5.89 -10.46 -17.25
CA GLY A 117 -5.44 -10.57 -15.86
C GLY A 117 -3.94 -10.38 -15.71
N GLN A 118 -3.11 -10.97 -16.59
CA GLN A 118 -1.65 -10.80 -16.56
C GLN A 118 -1.22 -9.34 -16.81
N TRP A 119 -1.87 -8.62 -17.73
CA TRP A 119 -1.64 -7.19 -17.90
C TRP A 119 -2.05 -6.40 -16.66
N GLY A 120 -3.18 -6.72 -16.06
CA GLY A 120 -3.60 -6.11 -14.80
C GLY A 120 -2.60 -6.38 -13.67
N GLN A 121 -2.10 -7.61 -13.56
CA GLN A 121 -1.05 -7.98 -12.60
C GLN A 121 0.22 -7.17 -12.82
N LEU A 122 0.71 -7.07 -14.06
CA LEU A 122 1.90 -6.28 -14.39
C LEU A 122 1.71 -4.82 -13.98
N LEU A 123 0.57 -4.22 -14.28
CA LEU A 123 0.30 -2.84 -13.89
C LEU A 123 0.28 -2.65 -12.36
N PHE A 124 -0.24 -3.62 -11.59
CA PHE A 124 -0.14 -3.57 -10.12
C PHE A 124 1.28 -3.75 -9.60
N VAL A 125 2.08 -4.62 -10.20
CA VAL A 125 3.52 -4.75 -9.87
C VAL A 125 4.24 -3.44 -10.11
N LEU A 126 4.05 -2.82 -11.29
CA LEU A 126 4.64 -1.53 -11.62
C LEU A 126 4.14 -0.41 -10.70
N SER A 127 2.84 -0.41 -10.37
CA SER A 127 2.27 0.54 -9.41
C SER A 127 2.89 0.38 -8.01
N GLY A 128 3.09 -0.85 -7.54
CA GLY A 128 3.76 -1.13 -6.27
C GLY A 128 5.19 -0.60 -6.24
N ILE A 129 5.96 -0.84 -7.31
CA ILE A 129 7.32 -0.32 -7.46
C ILE A 129 7.31 1.22 -7.52
N ALA A 130 6.42 1.81 -8.31
CA ALA A 130 6.30 3.27 -8.44
C ALA A 130 5.92 3.94 -7.12
N LEU A 131 4.94 3.38 -6.36
CA LEU A 131 4.57 3.88 -5.03
C LEU A 131 5.74 3.77 -4.05
N THR A 132 6.49 2.68 -4.07
CA THR A 132 7.70 2.51 -3.24
C THR A 132 8.74 3.57 -3.57
N GLY A 133 9.02 3.79 -4.85
CA GLY A 133 9.95 4.82 -5.31
C GLY A 133 9.49 6.24 -4.96
N ALA A 134 8.22 6.57 -5.21
CA ALA A 134 7.64 7.85 -4.84
C ALA A 134 7.71 8.09 -3.32
N GLY A 135 7.37 7.07 -2.53
CA GLY A 135 7.47 7.13 -1.07
C GLY A 135 8.91 7.38 -0.60
N PHE A 136 9.89 6.75 -1.23
CA PHE A 136 11.30 6.97 -0.92
C PHE A 136 11.74 8.41 -1.23
N VAL A 137 11.32 8.96 -2.37
CA VAL A 137 11.60 10.36 -2.73
C VAL A 137 10.97 11.32 -1.70
N ILE A 138 9.70 11.11 -1.32
CA ILE A 138 9.01 11.96 -0.35
C ILE A 138 9.66 11.85 1.05
N LEU A 139 10.05 10.64 1.45
CA LEU A 139 10.81 10.42 2.69
C LEU A 139 12.11 11.21 2.69
N LEU A 140 12.90 11.13 1.61
CA LEU A 140 14.15 11.89 1.48
C LEU A 140 13.92 13.40 1.52
N ILE A 141 12.88 13.90 0.84
CA ILE A 141 12.51 15.32 0.89
C ILE A 141 12.19 15.71 2.33
N GLY A 142 11.38 14.93 3.05
CA GLY A 142 11.06 15.17 4.46
C GLY A 142 12.30 15.23 5.34
N CYS A 143 13.28 14.35 5.09
CA CYS A 143 14.53 14.29 5.86
C CYS A 143 15.59 15.34 5.46
N THR A 144 15.43 16.04 4.34
CA THR A 144 16.44 16.96 3.80
C THR A 144 15.91 18.38 3.62
N SER A 145 15.39 18.70 2.44
CA SER A 145 14.92 20.05 2.07
C SER A 145 13.60 20.46 2.73
N VAL A 146 12.80 19.47 3.13
CA VAL A 146 11.45 19.59 3.70
C VAL A 146 10.42 20.18 2.72
N LEU A 147 10.73 21.26 2.03
CA LEU A 147 9.89 21.91 1.04
C LEU A 147 10.49 21.76 -0.37
N VAL A 148 9.63 21.50 -1.35
CA VAL A 148 9.99 21.52 -2.78
C VAL A 148 9.57 22.85 -3.42
N ALA A 149 10.02 23.11 -4.65
CA ALA A 149 9.76 24.39 -5.34
C ALA A 149 8.26 24.70 -5.45
N THR A 150 7.41 23.72 -5.68
CA THR A 150 5.94 23.90 -5.74
C THR A 150 5.34 24.29 -4.39
N ASP A 151 5.91 23.81 -3.28
CA ASP A 151 5.48 24.18 -1.93
C ASP A 151 5.84 25.63 -1.62
N VAL A 152 7.08 26.02 -1.93
CA VAL A 152 7.56 27.40 -1.76
C VAL A 152 6.70 28.35 -2.59
N ALA A 153 6.37 28.00 -3.83
CA ALA A 153 5.48 28.78 -4.67
C ALA A 153 4.06 28.91 -4.09
N PHE A 154 3.51 27.82 -3.54
CA PHE A 154 2.20 27.84 -2.89
C PHE A 154 2.22 28.63 -1.59
N LEU A 155 3.17 28.36 -0.71
CA LEU A 155 3.29 29.03 0.60
C LEU A 155 3.76 30.47 0.49
N ARG A 156 4.45 30.85 -0.60
CA ARG A 156 5.15 32.14 -0.79
C ARG A 156 6.13 32.44 0.35
N THR A 157 6.77 31.42 0.88
CA THR A 157 7.78 31.51 1.94
C THR A 157 8.71 30.30 1.87
N THR A 158 9.90 30.43 2.41
CA THR A 158 10.93 29.39 2.43
C THR A 158 10.95 28.65 3.77
N ALA A 159 11.59 27.49 3.82
CA ALA A 159 11.80 26.74 5.06
C ALA A 159 12.63 27.55 6.08
N ALA A 160 13.57 28.38 5.60
CA ALA A 160 14.38 29.24 6.47
C ALA A 160 13.53 30.33 7.16
N GLU A 161 12.66 30.99 6.40
CA GLU A 161 11.75 32.01 6.95
C GLU A 161 10.72 31.40 7.93
N LEU A 162 10.22 30.19 7.63
CA LEU A 162 9.32 29.47 8.55
C LEU A 162 10.01 29.10 9.86
N ARG A 163 11.28 28.71 9.82
CA ARG A 163 12.08 28.44 11.05
C ARG A 163 12.26 29.67 11.92
N LEU A 164 12.47 30.83 11.31
CA LEU A 164 12.59 32.11 12.03
C LEU A 164 11.27 32.54 12.67
N SER A 165 10.15 32.18 12.03
CA SER A 165 8.82 32.54 12.53
C SER A 165 8.31 31.63 13.64
N TYR A 166 8.64 30.32 13.56
CA TYR A 166 8.27 29.32 14.55
C TYR A 166 9.15 28.05 14.40
N ASP A 167 10.02 27.84 15.38
CA ASP A 167 11.08 26.83 15.36
C ASP A 167 10.60 25.39 15.19
N ARG A 168 9.39 25.04 15.68
CA ARG A 168 8.82 23.69 15.62
C ARG A 168 8.06 23.39 14.33
N LEU A 169 7.81 24.38 13.50
CA LEU A 169 6.94 24.20 12.33
C LEU A 169 7.59 23.36 11.23
N VAL A 170 8.85 23.66 10.91
CA VAL A 170 9.60 22.88 9.91
C VAL A 170 9.85 21.45 10.36
N PRO A 171 10.25 21.15 11.63
CA PRO A 171 10.27 19.79 12.16
C PRO A 171 8.94 19.05 12.06
N LEU A 172 7.81 19.70 12.31
CA LEU A 172 6.49 19.10 12.17
C LEU A 172 6.18 18.73 10.71
N ILE A 173 6.42 19.63 9.75
CA ILE A 173 6.23 19.37 8.32
C ILE A 173 7.17 18.23 7.87
N ALA A 174 8.42 18.24 8.30
CA ALA A 174 9.39 17.18 8.03
C ALA A 174 8.89 15.82 8.50
N HIS A 175 8.35 15.75 9.73
CA HIS A 175 7.76 14.54 10.28
C HIS A 175 6.55 14.05 9.46
N ASP A 176 5.60 14.94 9.14
CA ASP A 176 4.41 14.59 8.37
C ASP A 176 4.80 14.03 6.99
N ARG A 177 5.80 14.62 6.33
CA ARG A 177 6.32 14.14 5.03
C ARG A 177 7.09 12.83 5.10
N ALA A 178 7.97 12.70 6.08
CA ALA A 178 8.69 11.44 6.27
C ALA A 178 7.72 10.29 6.55
N SER A 179 6.69 10.53 7.36
CA SER A 179 5.63 9.56 7.65
C SER A 179 4.81 9.22 6.39
N LEU A 180 4.41 10.22 5.59
CA LEU A 180 3.73 9.98 4.31
C LEU A 180 4.60 9.14 3.37
N GLY A 181 5.88 9.48 3.23
CA GLY A 181 6.83 8.71 2.42
C GLY A 181 6.93 7.26 2.86
N GLY A 182 7.09 7.02 4.16
CA GLY A 182 7.16 5.66 4.73
C GLY A 182 5.86 4.87 4.53
N MET A 183 4.70 5.51 4.67
CA MET A 183 3.42 4.86 4.42
C MET A 183 3.18 4.54 2.93
N LEU A 184 3.69 5.37 2.01
CA LEU A 184 3.68 5.06 0.58
C LEU A 184 4.59 3.87 0.25
N ILE A 185 5.79 3.80 0.85
CA ILE A 185 6.68 2.64 0.72
C ILE A 185 5.98 1.38 1.22
N ALA A 186 5.36 1.43 2.40
CA ALA A 186 4.63 0.30 2.96
C ALA A 186 3.48 -0.18 2.06
N ASN A 187 2.67 0.76 1.53
CA ASN A 187 1.63 0.44 0.56
C ASN A 187 2.21 -0.16 -0.72
N GLY A 188 3.28 0.44 -1.27
CA GLY A 188 3.94 -0.04 -2.48
C GLY A 188 4.47 -1.47 -2.34
N ILE A 189 5.18 -1.79 -1.26
CA ILE A 189 5.67 -3.13 -0.95
C ILE A 189 4.49 -4.11 -0.82
N THR A 190 3.44 -3.72 -0.09
CA THR A 190 2.25 -4.57 0.10
C THR A 190 1.59 -4.91 -1.23
N VAL A 191 1.38 -3.92 -2.09
CA VAL A 191 0.77 -4.10 -3.41
C VAL A 191 1.66 -4.94 -4.31
N TRP A 192 2.96 -4.68 -4.33
CA TRP A 192 3.93 -5.45 -5.11
C TRP A 192 3.91 -6.93 -4.74
N LEU A 193 4.05 -7.25 -3.44
CA LEU A 193 4.04 -8.63 -2.97
C LEU A 193 2.67 -9.31 -3.17
N ALA A 194 1.58 -8.59 -2.92
CA ALA A 194 0.22 -9.10 -3.16
C ALA A 194 -0.04 -9.38 -4.65
N ALA A 195 0.45 -8.52 -5.54
CA ALA A 195 0.34 -8.73 -6.98
C ALA A 195 1.17 -9.92 -7.46
N GLN A 196 2.36 -10.15 -6.88
CA GLN A 196 3.19 -11.30 -7.27
C GLN A 196 2.65 -12.63 -6.76
N TRP A 197 2.24 -12.69 -5.50
CA TRP A 197 1.95 -13.96 -4.82
C TRP A 197 0.47 -14.26 -4.65
N GLY A 198 -0.36 -13.24 -4.57
CA GLY A 198 -1.80 -13.36 -4.34
C GLY A 198 -2.65 -13.38 -5.61
N PHE A 199 -2.09 -13.10 -6.78
CA PHE A 199 -2.82 -12.87 -8.03
C PHE A 199 -3.22 -14.18 -8.69
N ARG A 200 -4.32 -14.80 -8.20
CA ARG A 200 -4.81 -16.10 -8.65
C ARG A 200 -6.25 -16.00 -9.12
N ALA A 201 -6.65 -16.92 -10.01
CA ALA A 201 -8.04 -17.03 -10.46
C ALA A 201 -8.99 -17.13 -9.26
N GLY A 202 -10.03 -16.31 -9.23
CA GLY A 202 -11.01 -16.30 -8.15
C GLY A 202 -10.57 -15.64 -6.84
N ALA A 203 -9.40 -14.99 -6.79
CA ALA A 203 -8.96 -14.21 -5.62
C ALA A 203 -9.75 -12.89 -5.48
N ARG A 204 -11.08 -12.99 -5.41
CA ARG A 204 -12.00 -11.84 -5.32
C ARG A 204 -11.67 -10.90 -4.17
N TRP A 205 -11.24 -11.45 -3.03
CA TRP A 205 -10.86 -10.67 -1.88
C TRP A 205 -9.69 -9.73 -2.17
N LEU A 206 -8.71 -10.20 -2.97
CA LEU A 206 -7.58 -9.38 -3.38
C LEU A 206 -8.03 -8.24 -4.30
N TRP A 207 -8.91 -8.55 -5.28
CA TRP A 207 -9.47 -7.51 -6.14
C TRP A 207 -10.20 -6.43 -5.34
N LEU A 208 -11.00 -6.82 -4.34
CA LEU A 208 -11.70 -5.89 -3.46
C LEU A 208 -10.73 -5.07 -2.60
N ALA A 209 -9.68 -5.70 -2.05
CA ALA A 209 -8.66 -4.99 -1.29
C ALA A 209 -7.92 -3.94 -2.14
N LEU A 210 -7.54 -4.30 -3.39
CA LEU A 210 -6.94 -3.38 -4.35
C LEU A 210 -7.92 -2.26 -4.74
N ALA A 211 -9.20 -2.60 -5.00
CA ALA A 211 -10.21 -1.62 -5.37
C ALA A 211 -10.45 -0.58 -4.27
N TRP A 212 -10.65 -1.00 -3.04
CA TRP A 212 -10.90 -0.07 -1.92
C TRP A 212 -9.63 0.60 -1.44
N GLY A 213 -8.57 -0.16 -1.15
CA GLY A 213 -7.33 0.39 -0.61
C GLY A 213 -6.73 1.46 -1.53
N GLY A 214 -6.51 1.14 -2.80
CA GLY A 214 -5.91 2.08 -3.72
C GLY A 214 -6.79 3.30 -4.01
N ASN A 215 -8.10 3.10 -4.26
CA ASN A 215 -8.97 4.23 -4.55
C ASN A 215 -9.15 5.17 -3.35
N ILE A 216 -9.15 4.68 -2.10
CA ILE A 216 -9.16 5.54 -0.91
C ILE A 216 -7.90 6.41 -0.89
N ALA A 217 -6.71 5.81 -1.05
CA ALA A 217 -5.45 6.57 -1.01
C ALA A 217 -5.38 7.63 -2.11
N PHE A 218 -5.64 7.24 -3.37
CA PHE A 218 -5.60 8.16 -4.50
C PHE A 218 -6.69 9.24 -4.43
N ALA A 219 -7.89 8.89 -3.99
CA ALA A 219 -8.97 9.87 -3.81
C ALA A 219 -8.60 10.91 -2.75
N CYS A 220 -8.12 10.49 -1.57
CA CYS A 220 -7.67 11.41 -0.53
C CYS A 220 -6.56 12.33 -1.04
N ALA A 221 -5.54 11.75 -1.70
CA ALA A 221 -4.41 12.50 -2.22
C ALA A 221 -4.83 13.52 -3.30
N ASN A 222 -5.73 13.17 -4.21
CA ASN A 222 -6.12 14.08 -5.30
C ASN A 222 -7.17 15.10 -4.85
N ILE A 223 -8.21 14.66 -4.12
CA ILE A 223 -9.32 15.55 -3.73
C ILE A 223 -8.83 16.66 -2.81
N VAL A 224 -7.92 16.36 -1.87
CA VAL A 224 -7.41 17.38 -0.93
C VAL A 224 -6.72 18.54 -1.64
N HIS A 225 -6.00 18.29 -2.73
CA HIS A 225 -5.34 19.34 -3.50
C HIS A 225 -6.33 20.40 -4.01
N PHE A 226 -7.46 19.95 -4.55
CA PHE A 226 -8.52 20.84 -5.01
C PHE A 226 -9.21 21.53 -3.84
N ALA A 227 -9.46 20.82 -2.75
CA ALA A 227 -10.13 21.36 -1.56
C ALA A 227 -9.34 22.46 -0.88
N VAL A 228 -7.99 22.38 -0.87
CA VAL A 228 -7.13 23.40 -0.24
C VAL A 228 -6.57 24.42 -1.22
N GLY A 229 -6.88 24.29 -2.52
CA GLY A 229 -6.39 25.19 -3.56
C GLY A 229 -4.90 25.05 -3.91
N TYR A 230 -4.28 23.92 -3.51
CA TYR A 230 -2.89 23.59 -3.90
C TYR A 230 -2.89 22.82 -5.22
N VAL A 231 -3.24 23.50 -6.30
CA VAL A 231 -3.36 22.90 -7.64
C VAL A 231 -2.15 23.27 -8.48
N SER A 232 -1.24 22.34 -8.66
CA SER A 232 -0.08 22.42 -9.55
C SER A 232 -0.08 21.21 -10.47
N ALA A 233 -0.05 21.41 -11.78
CA ALA A 233 -0.04 20.30 -12.75
C ALA A 233 1.15 19.38 -12.52
N LEU A 234 2.35 19.90 -12.27
CA LEU A 234 3.54 19.12 -12.02
C LEU A 234 3.43 18.26 -10.74
N HIS A 235 2.79 18.81 -9.72
CA HIS A 235 2.61 18.12 -8.43
C HIS A 235 1.53 17.04 -8.50
N LEU A 236 0.42 17.31 -9.21
CA LEU A 236 -0.72 16.41 -9.33
C LEU A 236 -0.56 15.30 -10.38
N ALA A 237 0.18 15.57 -11.47
CA ALA A 237 0.27 14.66 -12.60
C ALA A 237 0.70 13.23 -12.21
N PRO A 238 1.70 12.99 -11.34
CA PRO A 238 2.07 11.63 -10.94
C PRO A 238 0.94 10.90 -10.21
N SER A 239 0.21 11.59 -9.33
CA SER A 239 -0.89 10.99 -8.57
C SER A 239 -2.11 10.70 -9.44
N ILE A 240 -2.49 11.61 -10.32
CA ILE A 240 -3.61 11.42 -11.27
C ILE A 240 -3.29 10.29 -12.25
N LEU A 241 -2.08 10.27 -12.83
CA LEU A 241 -1.65 9.21 -13.73
C LEU A 241 -1.61 7.85 -13.00
N GLY A 242 -1.05 7.82 -11.79
CA GLY A 242 -1.03 6.62 -10.96
C GLY A 242 -2.43 6.09 -10.70
N TRP A 243 -3.39 6.98 -10.40
CA TRP A 243 -4.79 6.60 -10.19
C TRP A 243 -5.45 6.04 -11.45
N ALA A 244 -5.18 6.64 -12.61
CA ALA A 244 -5.67 6.14 -13.89
C ALA A 244 -5.10 4.74 -14.20
N VAL A 245 -3.79 4.53 -14.05
CA VAL A 245 -3.13 3.22 -14.22
C VAL A 245 -3.69 2.19 -13.24
N TRP A 246 -3.93 2.58 -11.99
CA TRP A 246 -4.52 1.72 -10.97
C TRP A 246 -5.90 1.21 -11.38
N ASN A 247 -6.78 2.10 -11.85
CA ASN A 247 -8.11 1.73 -12.28
C ASN A 247 -8.11 0.90 -13.58
N ALA A 248 -7.17 1.15 -14.49
CA ALA A 248 -6.94 0.29 -15.65
C ALA A 248 -6.52 -1.12 -15.21
N ALA A 249 -5.63 -1.25 -14.24
CA ALA A 249 -5.23 -2.54 -13.66
C ALA A 249 -6.41 -3.28 -13.03
N LEU A 250 -7.28 -2.57 -12.29
CA LEU A 250 -8.51 -3.13 -11.72
C LEU A 250 -9.46 -3.65 -12.80
N ALA A 251 -9.67 -2.88 -13.86
CA ALA A 251 -10.54 -3.27 -14.97
C ALA A 251 -10.01 -4.51 -15.71
N LEU A 252 -8.72 -4.55 -16.02
CA LEU A 252 -8.07 -5.67 -16.69
C LEU A 252 -8.07 -6.95 -15.85
N SER A 253 -7.93 -6.84 -14.55
CA SER A 253 -7.86 -7.98 -13.64
C SER A 253 -9.23 -8.49 -13.17
N HIS A 254 -10.29 -7.73 -13.41
CA HIS A 254 -11.63 -7.98 -12.88
C HIS A 254 -12.14 -9.39 -13.15
N GLU A 255 -12.14 -9.82 -14.42
CA GLU A 255 -12.68 -11.14 -14.80
C GLU A 255 -11.86 -12.27 -14.18
N TRP A 256 -10.52 -12.16 -14.20
CA TRP A 256 -9.63 -13.18 -13.68
C TRP A 256 -9.74 -13.34 -12.15
N LEU A 257 -9.65 -12.25 -11.42
CA LEU A 257 -9.68 -12.28 -9.96
C LEU A 257 -11.08 -12.54 -9.40
N ARG A 258 -12.14 -12.27 -10.17
CA ARG A 258 -13.53 -12.50 -9.74
C ARG A 258 -14.16 -13.76 -10.36
N ALA A 259 -13.42 -14.52 -11.17
CA ALA A 259 -13.89 -15.79 -11.69
C ALA A 259 -14.42 -16.68 -10.57
N ALA A 260 -15.53 -17.36 -10.79
CA ALA A 260 -15.99 -18.36 -9.83
C ALA A 260 -14.93 -19.46 -9.70
N PRO A 261 -14.59 -19.92 -8.50
CA PRO A 261 -13.72 -21.09 -8.34
C PRO A 261 -14.33 -22.24 -9.16
N ARG A 262 -13.60 -22.75 -10.14
CA ARG A 262 -14.04 -23.94 -10.84
C ARG A 262 -14.15 -25.04 -9.82
N ARG A 263 -15.35 -25.62 -9.66
CA ARG A 263 -15.52 -26.85 -8.90
C ARG A 263 -14.59 -27.87 -9.52
N GLN A 264 -13.61 -28.32 -8.76
CA GLN A 264 -12.86 -29.51 -9.12
C GLN A 264 -13.91 -30.62 -9.25
N HIS A 265 -14.21 -31.03 -10.48
CA HIS A 265 -14.75 -32.37 -10.68
C HIS A 265 -13.63 -33.28 -10.18
N HIS A 266 -13.73 -33.73 -8.95
CA HIS A 266 -13.15 -34.98 -8.56
C HIS A 266 -13.77 -36.04 -9.46
N GLY A 267 -13.16 -36.21 -10.65
CA GLY A 267 -13.33 -37.41 -11.40
C GLY A 267 -12.90 -38.51 -10.42
N THR A 268 -13.87 -39.23 -9.93
CA THR A 268 -13.64 -40.53 -9.29
C THR A 268 -12.95 -41.38 -10.34
N HIS A 269 -11.61 -41.27 -10.44
CA HIS A 269 -10.83 -42.36 -10.94
C HIS A 269 -11.08 -43.49 -9.94
N ARG A 270 -12.18 -44.25 -10.16
CA ARG A 270 -12.26 -45.61 -9.73
C ARG A 270 -11.01 -46.27 -10.30
N TYR A 271 -10.03 -46.48 -9.47
CA TYR A 271 -9.08 -47.55 -9.69
C TYR A 271 -9.93 -48.81 -9.75
N VAL A 272 -10.25 -49.25 -10.96
CA VAL A 272 -10.64 -50.65 -11.21
C VAL A 272 -9.38 -51.41 -10.84
N ALA A 273 -9.39 -52.02 -9.66
CA ALA A 273 -8.44 -53.03 -9.30
C ALA A 273 -8.59 -54.13 -10.36
N GLY A 274 -7.74 -54.09 -11.36
CA GLY A 274 -7.56 -55.20 -12.28
C GLY A 274 -7.06 -56.39 -11.49
N ASN A 275 -7.98 -57.31 -11.30
CA ASN A 275 -7.71 -58.66 -10.81
C ASN A 275 -7.03 -59.40 -11.95
N ASP A 276 -5.73 -59.32 -12.06
CA ASP A 276 -4.98 -60.20 -12.97
C ASP A 276 -3.98 -61.01 -12.18
N GLY A 277 -4.31 -62.28 -12.23
CA GLY A 277 -3.71 -63.35 -11.51
C GLY A 277 -2.24 -63.63 -11.84
N LEU A 278 -1.64 -64.15 -10.83
CA LEU A 278 -0.67 -65.25 -10.84
C LEU A 278 0.03 -65.60 -12.18
N LEU A 279 1.33 -65.43 -12.23
CA LEU A 279 2.20 -66.45 -12.80
C LEU A 279 3.46 -66.62 -11.94
N PRO A 280 3.84 -67.88 -11.66
CA PRO A 280 5.06 -68.24 -10.92
C PRO A 280 6.21 -68.40 -11.89
N LEU A 281 7.39 -67.95 -11.50
CA LEU A 281 8.69 -68.67 -11.57
C LEU A 281 9.79 -67.71 -11.12
#